data_40998c80737793d73691f0624c3a757d
#
_entry.id   40998c80737793d73691f0624c3a757d
#
_cell.length_a   1.000
_cell.length_b   1.000
_cell.length_c   1.000
_cell.angle_alpha   90.00
_cell.angle_beta   90.00
_cell.angle_gamma   90.00
#
_symmetry.space_group_name_H-M   'P 1'
#
loop_
_entity.id
_entity.type
_entity.pdbx_description
1 polymer ?
#
loop_
_entity_poly.entity_id
_entity_poly.type
_entity_poly.pdbx_seq_one_letter_code
_entity_poly.pdbx_strand_id
1 'polypeptide(L)'
;QAIKGSVEVQGSDSIQYKESAMMGFTEGTNRVLVSKPKIAGFGMNWQNCHKVIFVGLSDSFEAYYQAVRRCWRFGQNNPVDVYIVISDAEGAVKANIERKQNDAERMTRELVGYTKEILKADIRHTVRMTEDYYALTRMEVPKWIRSVA
;
A
#
# COMPACT_ATOMS: atom_id res chain seq x y z
N GLN A 1 10.09 15.06 25.06
CA GLN A 1 9.01 14.57 24.18
C GLN A 1 7.69 15.20 24.61
N ALA A 2 6.99 15.89 23.70
CA ALA A 2 5.73 16.55 24.00
C ALA A 2 4.56 15.55 24.21
N ILE A 3 4.68 14.35 23.66
CA ILE A 3 3.64 13.29 23.74
C ILE A 3 4.23 12.11 24.50
N LYS A 4 3.61 11.75 25.63
CA LYS A 4 4.04 10.62 26.45
C LYS A 4 3.87 9.29 25.68
N GLY A 5 4.92 8.47 25.65
CA GLY A 5 4.91 7.17 24.94
C GLY A 5 5.02 7.31 23.42
N SER A 6 5.52 8.47 22.92
CA SER A 6 5.84 8.63 21.50
C SER A 6 7.27 8.25 21.21
N VAL A 7 7.50 7.70 20.03
CA VAL A 7 8.81 7.49 19.42
C VAL A 7 8.82 8.17 18.05
N GLU A 8 9.92 8.87 17.77
CA GLU A 8 10.14 9.52 16.47
C GLU A 8 11.17 8.72 15.68
N VAL A 9 10.90 8.55 14.38
CA VAL A 9 11.80 7.87 13.45
C VAL A 9 12.08 8.78 12.26
N GLN A 10 13.33 9.15 12.09
CA GLN A 10 13.81 10.03 11.03
C GLN A 10 14.67 9.29 10.00
N GLY A 11 14.88 9.90 8.83
CA GLY A 11 15.71 9.35 7.76
C GLY A 11 17.17 9.13 8.16
N SER A 12 17.70 10.00 9.00
CA SER A 12 19.09 9.99 9.51
C SER A 12 19.35 8.96 10.60
N ASP A 13 18.31 8.38 11.20
CA ASP A 13 18.49 7.40 12.28
C ASP A 13 19.12 6.10 11.77
N SER A 14 19.83 5.41 12.65
CA SER A 14 20.41 4.11 12.34
C SER A 14 19.32 3.06 12.01
N ILE A 15 19.68 2.05 11.23
CA ILE A 15 18.75 0.97 10.84
C ILE A 15 18.22 0.26 12.08
N GLN A 16 19.11 -0.03 13.05
CA GLN A 16 18.76 -0.71 14.29
C GLN A 16 17.76 0.08 15.13
N TYR A 17 17.93 1.40 15.20
CA TYR A 17 16.99 2.26 15.92
C TYR A 17 15.62 2.28 15.23
N LYS A 18 15.58 2.42 13.90
CA LYS A 18 14.33 2.38 13.12
C LYS A 18 13.58 1.08 13.34
N GLU A 19 14.28 -0.04 13.26
CA GLU A 19 13.73 -1.37 13.47
C GLU A 19 13.15 -1.51 14.88
N SER A 20 13.94 -1.21 15.91
CA SER A 20 13.50 -1.28 17.31
C SER A 20 12.29 -0.38 17.59
N ALA A 21 12.29 0.86 17.09
CA ALA A 21 11.20 1.81 17.29
C ALA A 21 9.89 1.34 16.61
N MET A 22 9.98 0.82 15.38
CA MET A 22 8.85 0.32 14.62
C MET A 22 8.30 -0.99 15.19
N MET A 23 9.17 -1.90 15.63
CA MET A 23 8.76 -3.12 16.33
C MET A 23 8.06 -2.79 17.64
N GLY A 24 8.65 -1.91 18.46
CA GLY A 24 8.00 -1.46 19.69
C GLY A 24 6.63 -0.81 19.49
N PHE A 25 6.41 -0.15 18.35
CA PHE A 25 5.07 0.34 17.99
C PHE A 25 4.12 -0.80 17.60
N THR A 26 4.59 -1.78 16.84
CA THR A 26 3.82 -2.97 16.46
C THR A 26 3.40 -3.80 17.67
N GLU A 27 4.29 -3.94 18.65
CA GLU A 27 4.08 -4.69 19.89
C GLU A 27 3.28 -3.90 20.95
N GLY A 28 3.02 -2.61 20.69
CA GLY A 28 2.28 -1.74 21.61
C GLY A 28 3.10 -1.13 22.75
N THR A 29 4.42 -1.36 22.79
CA THR A 29 5.34 -0.75 23.76
C THR A 29 5.41 0.76 23.53
N ASN A 30 5.44 1.21 22.28
CA ASN A 30 5.36 2.60 21.88
C ASN A 30 3.92 2.93 21.49
N ARG A 31 3.29 3.87 22.21
CA ARG A 31 1.88 4.24 21.96
C ARG A 31 1.69 5.07 20.69
N VAL A 32 2.66 5.89 20.33
CA VAL A 32 2.60 6.80 19.19
C VAL A 32 3.89 6.71 18.40
N LEU A 33 3.78 6.52 17.10
CA LEU A 33 4.90 6.58 16.16
C LEU A 33 4.81 7.88 15.34
N VAL A 34 5.87 8.67 15.37
CA VAL A 34 6.02 9.89 14.57
C VAL A 34 7.05 9.61 13.48
N SER A 35 6.66 9.71 12.22
CA SER A 35 7.57 9.45 11.11
C SER A 35 7.08 10.09 9.81
N LYS A 36 7.93 10.13 8.80
CA LYS A 36 7.54 10.56 7.45
C LYS A 36 6.92 9.38 6.68
N PRO A 37 5.90 9.62 5.82
CA PRO A 37 5.28 8.55 5.01
C PRO A 37 6.27 7.70 4.22
N LYS A 38 7.34 8.29 3.70
CA LYS A 38 8.41 7.55 2.99
C LYS A 38 9.18 6.58 3.87
N ILE A 39 9.32 6.86 5.16
CA ILE A 39 10.05 5.98 6.10
C ILE A 39 9.12 4.91 6.63
N ALA A 40 7.94 5.29 7.07
CA ALA A 40 6.91 4.40 7.59
C ALA A 40 6.22 3.55 6.49
N GLY A 41 6.41 3.89 5.21
CA GLY A 41 5.74 3.26 4.08
C GLY A 41 6.22 1.85 3.70
N PHE A 42 7.33 1.34 4.23
CA PHE A 42 7.91 0.07 3.80
C PHE A 42 7.77 -1.06 4.83
N GLY A 43 7.17 -2.18 4.39
CA GLY A 43 7.27 -3.49 5.01
C GLY A 43 6.44 -3.77 6.28
N MET A 44 6.10 -2.75 7.06
CA MET A 44 5.47 -2.94 8.38
C MET A 44 3.95 -3.14 8.27
N ASN A 45 3.40 -3.85 9.25
CA ASN A 45 1.97 -4.09 9.40
C ASN A 45 1.52 -3.58 10.77
N TRP A 46 0.66 -2.54 10.80
CA TRP A 46 0.21 -1.88 12.02
C TRP A 46 -1.29 -2.02 12.24
N GLN A 47 -1.77 -3.25 12.28
CA GLN A 47 -3.17 -3.56 12.61
C GLN A 47 -3.56 -3.16 14.04
N ASN A 48 -2.58 -2.97 14.91
CA ASN A 48 -2.77 -2.43 16.26
C ASN A 48 -3.14 -0.94 16.26
N CYS A 49 -2.94 -0.24 15.14
CA CYS A 49 -3.21 1.18 15.01
C CYS A 49 -4.41 1.43 14.08
N HIS A 50 -5.38 2.20 14.53
CA HIS A 50 -6.54 2.59 13.75
C HIS A 50 -6.73 4.13 13.67
N LYS A 51 -5.75 4.91 14.14
CA LYS A 51 -5.77 6.38 14.05
C LYS A 51 -4.50 6.88 13.40
N VAL A 52 -4.63 7.56 12.28
CA VAL A 52 -3.52 8.12 11.51
C VAL A 52 -3.70 9.63 11.41
N ILE A 53 -2.65 10.37 11.71
CA ILE A 53 -2.67 11.84 11.65
C ILE A 53 -1.58 12.30 10.69
N PHE A 54 -1.97 13.01 9.64
CA PHE A 54 -1.06 13.70 8.74
C PHE A 54 -0.98 15.18 9.12
N VAL A 55 0.23 15.67 9.34
CA VAL A 55 0.51 17.10 9.54
C VAL A 55 1.15 17.62 8.26
N GLY A 56 0.35 18.31 7.44
CA GLY A 56 0.68 18.61 6.06
C GLY A 56 0.51 17.43 5.12
N LEU A 57 0.28 17.70 3.85
CA LEU A 57 0.23 16.69 2.79
C LEU A 57 1.27 17.03 1.72
N SER A 58 1.92 15.98 1.19
CA SER A 58 2.67 16.12 -0.06
C SER A 58 1.73 15.81 -1.24
N ASP A 59 2.08 16.27 -2.44
CA ASP A 59 1.33 15.97 -3.68
C ASP A 59 1.35 14.48 -4.08
N SER A 60 2.05 13.64 -3.32
CA SER A 60 2.14 12.21 -3.57
C SER A 60 0.96 11.48 -2.93
N PHE A 61 -0.09 11.25 -3.72
CA PHE A 61 -1.19 10.36 -3.33
C PHE A 61 -0.70 8.96 -2.97
N GLU A 62 0.29 8.44 -3.68
CA GLU A 62 0.86 7.12 -3.41
C GLU A 62 1.46 7.04 -2.00
N ALA A 63 2.27 8.02 -1.60
CA ALA A 63 2.88 8.06 -0.26
C ALA A 63 1.81 8.13 0.85
N TYR A 64 0.77 8.94 0.65
CA TYR A 64 -0.39 9.02 1.52
C TYR A 64 -1.11 7.67 1.61
N TYR A 65 -1.49 7.11 0.47
CA TYR A 65 -2.22 5.85 0.38
C TYR A 65 -1.44 4.69 1.01
N GLN A 66 -0.15 4.57 0.70
CA GLN A 66 0.71 3.53 1.28
C GLN A 66 0.82 3.66 2.80
N ALA A 67 0.91 4.86 3.35
CA ALA A 67 0.95 5.07 4.79
C ALA A 67 -0.36 4.65 5.47
N VAL A 68 -1.52 5.00 4.92
CA VAL A 68 -2.83 4.57 5.42
C VAL A 68 -2.99 3.06 5.36
N ARG A 69 -2.53 2.42 4.28
CA ARG A 69 -2.59 0.96 4.07
C ARG A 69 -1.77 0.15 5.08
N ARG A 70 -0.90 0.76 5.85
CA ARG A 70 -0.21 0.09 6.97
C ARG A 70 -1.14 -0.22 8.13
N CYS A 71 -2.12 0.65 8.36
CA CYS A 71 -3.14 0.49 9.40
C CYS A 71 -4.42 -0.14 8.83
N TRP A 72 -4.83 0.28 7.64
CA TRP A 72 -6.02 -0.25 6.95
C TRP A 72 -5.66 -1.48 6.12
N ARG A 73 -5.68 -2.63 6.76
CA ARG A 73 -5.24 -3.89 6.18
C ARG A 73 -6.11 -5.05 6.63
N PHE A 74 -6.04 -6.18 5.92
CA PHE A 74 -6.71 -7.41 6.32
C PHE A 74 -6.35 -7.78 7.77
N GLY A 75 -7.36 -8.06 8.60
CA GLY A 75 -7.19 -8.30 10.04
C GLY A 75 -7.34 -7.07 10.93
N GLN A 76 -7.56 -5.87 10.37
CA GLN A 76 -7.96 -4.69 11.15
C GLN A 76 -9.43 -4.81 11.54
N ASN A 77 -9.70 -4.82 12.84
CA ASN A 77 -11.05 -4.98 13.38
C ASN A 77 -11.77 -3.65 13.64
N ASN A 78 -11.04 -2.54 13.63
CA ASN A 78 -11.60 -1.22 13.87
C ASN A 78 -11.61 -0.38 12.58
N PRO A 79 -12.56 0.54 12.41
CA PRO A 79 -12.48 1.54 11.35
C PRO A 79 -11.20 2.38 11.54
N VAL A 80 -10.50 2.63 10.44
CA VAL A 80 -9.28 3.46 10.46
C VAL A 80 -9.66 4.92 10.22
N ASP A 81 -9.48 5.74 11.26
CA ASP A 81 -9.70 7.17 11.20
C ASP A 81 -8.45 7.88 10.71
N VAL A 82 -8.58 8.67 9.66
CA VAL A 82 -7.49 9.46 9.09
C VAL A 82 -7.77 10.94 9.29
N TYR A 83 -6.93 11.60 10.07
CA TYR A 83 -6.99 13.03 10.33
C TYR A 83 -5.93 13.75 9.50
N ILE A 84 -6.32 14.82 8.82
CA ILE A 84 -5.43 15.62 8.00
C ILE A 84 -5.45 17.05 8.53
N VAL A 85 -4.33 17.48 9.06
CA VAL A 85 -4.11 18.86 9.54
C VAL A 85 -3.33 19.61 8.48
N ILE A 86 -3.97 20.57 7.83
CA ILE A 86 -3.38 21.41 6.77
C ILE A 86 -3.59 22.89 7.08
N SER A 87 -2.72 23.73 6.55
CA SER A 87 -2.94 25.17 6.53
C SER A 87 -3.88 25.57 5.40
N ASP A 88 -4.46 26.76 5.47
CA ASP A 88 -5.33 27.28 4.41
C ASP A 88 -4.60 27.38 3.05
N ALA A 89 -3.29 27.57 3.07
CA ALA A 89 -2.45 27.60 1.86
C ALA A 89 -2.31 26.23 1.17
N GLU A 90 -2.58 25.13 1.85
CA GLU A 90 -2.45 23.74 1.33
C GLU A 90 -3.76 23.18 0.75
N GLY A 91 -4.80 24.01 0.62
CA GLY A 91 -6.10 23.59 0.08
C GLY A 91 -6.03 22.97 -1.32
N ALA A 92 -5.14 23.45 -2.18
CA ALA A 92 -4.91 22.91 -3.52
C ALA A 92 -4.31 21.50 -3.47
N VAL A 93 -3.42 21.22 -2.54
CA VAL A 93 -2.81 19.88 -2.35
C VAL A 93 -3.88 18.90 -1.89
N LYS A 94 -4.73 19.29 -0.95
CA LYS A 94 -5.86 18.48 -0.49
C LYS A 94 -6.79 18.12 -1.65
N ALA A 95 -7.24 19.11 -2.43
CA ALA A 95 -8.11 18.89 -3.59
C ALA A 95 -7.48 17.94 -4.62
N ASN A 96 -6.17 18.04 -4.85
CA ASN A 96 -5.45 17.13 -5.75
C ASN A 96 -5.40 15.69 -5.24
N ILE A 97 -5.20 15.48 -3.94
CA ILE A 97 -5.24 14.16 -3.31
C ILE A 97 -6.63 13.55 -3.39
N GLU A 98 -7.69 14.31 -3.08
CA GLU A 98 -9.08 13.86 -3.17
C GLU A 98 -9.45 13.47 -4.61
N ARG A 99 -9.04 14.26 -5.60
CA ARG A 99 -9.24 13.94 -7.02
C ARG A 99 -8.56 12.62 -7.39
N LYS A 100 -7.29 12.44 -7.03
CA LYS A 100 -6.53 11.20 -7.30
C LYS A 100 -7.13 9.99 -6.60
N GLN A 101 -7.66 10.15 -5.39
CA GLN A 101 -8.36 9.09 -4.68
C GLN A 101 -9.62 8.66 -5.45
N ASN A 102 -10.46 9.62 -5.86
CA ASN A 102 -11.68 9.35 -6.62
C ASN A 102 -11.38 8.67 -7.95
N ASP A 103 -10.31 9.09 -8.65
CA ASP A 103 -9.86 8.47 -9.90
C ASP A 103 -9.41 7.01 -9.68
N ALA A 104 -8.66 6.73 -8.60
CA ALA A 104 -8.22 5.38 -8.25
C ALA A 104 -9.40 4.48 -7.88
N GLU A 105 -10.38 4.98 -7.12
CA GLU A 105 -11.59 4.23 -6.77
C GLU A 105 -12.46 3.93 -7.99
N ARG A 106 -12.60 4.89 -8.91
CA ARG A 106 -13.29 4.69 -10.18
C ARG A 106 -12.62 3.61 -11.01
N MET A 107 -11.30 3.72 -11.22
CA MET A 107 -10.52 2.73 -11.96
C MET A 107 -10.63 1.33 -11.35
N THR A 108 -10.57 1.22 -10.03
CA THR A 108 -10.74 -0.06 -9.33
C THR A 108 -12.12 -0.67 -9.59
N ARG A 109 -13.18 0.13 -9.50
CA ARG A 109 -14.55 -0.34 -9.78
C ARG A 109 -14.73 -0.81 -11.22
N GLU A 110 -14.19 -0.07 -12.18
CA GLU A 110 -14.23 -0.43 -13.60
C GLU A 110 -13.46 -1.73 -13.86
N LEU A 111 -12.22 -1.87 -13.33
CA LEU A 111 -11.44 -3.10 -13.47
C LEU A 111 -12.15 -4.31 -12.86
N VAL A 112 -12.72 -4.18 -11.66
CA VAL A 112 -13.49 -5.26 -11.02
C VAL A 112 -14.72 -5.62 -11.86
N GLY A 113 -15.38 -4.63 -12.46
CA GLY A 113 -16.50 -4.85 -13.37
C GLY A 113 -16.13 -5.70 -14.59
N TYR A 114 -15.05 -5.32 -15.28
CA TYR A 114 -14.55 -6.07 -16.44
C TYR A 114 -14.06 -7.47 -16.07
N THR A 115 -13.30 -7.60 -14.97
CA THR A 115 -12.78 -8.90 -14.52
C THR A 115 -13.93 -9.85 -14.14
N LYS A 116 -14.99 -9.33 -13.52
CA LYS A 116 -16.17 -10.12 -13.15
C LYS A 116 -16.88 -10.73 -14.37
N GLU A 117 -17.00 -10.02 -15.46
CA GLU A 117 -17.61 -10.53 -16.71
C GLU A 117 -16.72 -11.61 -17.34
N ILE A 118 -15.40 -11.42 -17.37
CA ILE A 118 -14.47 -12.42 -17.87
C ILE A 118 -14.52 -13.70 -17.02
N LEU A 119 -14.51 -13.58 -15.69
CA LEU A 119 -14.59 -14.74 -14.78
C LEU A 119 -15.93 -15.46 -14.90
N LYS A 120 -17.05 -14.74 -15.08
CA LYS A 120 -18.35 -15.37 -15.31
C LYS A 120 -18.38 -16.16 -16.63
N ALA A 121 -17.76 -15.64 -17.69
CA ALA A 121 -17.65 -16.34 -18.96
C ALA A 121 -16.82 -17.63 -18.81
N ASP A 122 -15.70 -17.57 -18.10
CA ASP A 122 -14.85 -18.74 -17.81
C ASP A 122 -15.57 -19.80 -16.96
N ILE A 123 -16.31 -19.40 -15.92
CA ILE A 123 -17.07 -20.30 -15.05
C ILE A 123 -18.22 -20.98 -15.82
N ARG A 124 -18.84 -20.29 -16.77
CA ARG A 124 -19.93 -20.85 -17.59
C ARG A 124 -19.43 -21.76 -18.72
N HIS A 125 -18.15 -22.09 -18.78
CA HIS A 125 -17.55 -22.89 -19.84
C HIS A 125 -17.84 -22.32 -21.25
N THR A 126 -17.94 -21.01 -21.37
CA THR A 126 -18.04 -20.37 -22.67
C THR A 126 -16.71 -20.64 -23.38
N VAL A 127 -16.75 -21.39 -24.47
CA VAL A 127 -15.55 -21.80 -25.23
C VAL A 127 -14.75 -20.55 -25.57
N ARG A 128 -13.56 -20.42 -24.95
CA ARG A 128 -12.59 -19.44 -25.45
C ARG A 128 -12.26 -19.81 -26.87
N MET A 129 -12.45 -18.91 -27.80
CA MET A 129 -11.77 -19.01 -29.10
C MET A 129 -10.27 -18.79 -28.81
N THR A 130 -9.57 -19.87 -28.56
CA THR A 130 -8.14 -19.87 -28.53
C THR A 130 -7.68 -19.78 -29.98
N GLU A 131 -7.08 -18.66 -30.38
CA GLU A 131 -6.31 -18.62 -31.60
C GLU A 131 -5.15 -19.62 -31.44
N ASP A 132 -5.03 -20.54 -32.39
CA ASP A 132 -3.94 -21.50 -32.38
C ASP A 132 -2.61 -20.76 -32.43
N TYR A 133 -1.84 -20.83 -31.35
CA TYR A 133 -0.53 -20.22 -31.29
C TYR A 133 0.48 -21.08 -32.05
N TYR A 134 0.89 -20.62 -33.22
CA TYR A 134 2.01 -21.23 -33.99
C TYR A 134 3.32 -20.56 -33.56
N ALA A 135 4.09 -21.28 -32.75
CA ALA A 135 5.41 -20.80 -32.37
C ALA A 135 6.34 -20.71 -33.60
N LEU A 136 6.76 -19.49 -33.93
CA LEU A 136 7.74 -19.26 -35.03
C LEU A 136 9.11 -19.83 -34.70
N THR A 137 9.43 -20.03 -33.44
CA THR A 137 10.71 -20.60 -32.98
C THR A 137 10.41 -21.69 -31.94
N ARG A 138 11.00 -22.88 -32.16
CA ARG A 138 10.86 -23.99 -31.21
C ARG A 138 11.56 -23.61 -29.90
N MET A 139 10.86 -23.80 -28.76
CA MET A 139 11.47 -23.63 -27.45
C MET A 139 12.54 -24.71 -27.22
N GLU A 140 13.77 -24.28 -27.01
CA GLU A 140 14.86 -25.19 -26.64
C GLU A 140 15.16 -25.03 -25.14
N VAL A 141 15.29 -26.16 -24.45
CA VAL A 141 15.71 -26.17 -23.06
C VAL A 141 17.17 -25.77 -22.98
N PRO A 142 17.52 -24.71 -22.23
CA PRO A 142 18.92 -24.27 -22.08
C PRO A 142 19.85 -25.41 -21.63
N LYS A 143 21.07 -25.41 -22.15
CA LYS A 143 22.07 -26.48 -21.89
C LYS A 143 22.34 -26.68 -20.37
N TRP A 144 22.28 -25.62 -19.59
CA TRP A 144 22.51 -25.64 -18.14
C TRP A 144 21.40 -26.37 -17.38
N ILE A 145 20.19 -26.50 -17.92
CA ILE A 145 19.12 -27.31 -17.33
C ILE A 145 19.30 -28.80 -17.66
N ARG A 146 19.91 -29.12 -18.81
CA ARG A 146 20.14 -30.51 -19.23
C ARG A 146 21.27 -31.21 -18.48
N SER A 147 22.13 -30.46 -17.79
CA SER A 147 23.30 -30.99 -17.04
C SER A 147 23.00 -31.41 -15.60
N VAL A 148 21.75 -31.42 -15.18
CA VAL A 148 21.31 -31.77 -13.80
C VAL A 148 20.53 -33.11 -13.79
N ALA A 149 20.76 -33.98 -14.75
CA ALA A 149 20.24 -35.35 -14.77
C ALA A 149 21.38 -36.36 -14.70
#